data_960e9c62574f3962ea10db3ba25c2552
#
_entry.id   960e9c62574f3962ea10db3ba25c2552
#
_cell.length_a   1.000
_cell.length_b   1.000
_cell.length_c   1.000
_cell.angle_alpha   90.00
_cell.angle_beta   90.00
_cell.angle_gamma   90.00
#
_symmetry.space_group_name_H-M   'P 1'
#
loop_
_entity.id
_entity.type
_entity.pdbx_description
1 polymer ?
#
loop_
_entity_poly.entity_id
_entity_poly.type
_entity_poly.pdbx_seq_one_letter_code
_entity_poly.pdbx_strand_id
1 'polypeptide(L)'
;NNKLTKLPELPHFLKRLYCWNNYLTELPNIKYSSNYKLPHALEQLDCHNNKLTELPILTKRLVNLQCYNNGLTKLPKLPDNLNSLNCDNNKLTELPKLPESLVNLNCYGNNMSYTITKDNIKEHNKLLKRKEILSKICG
;
A
#
# COMPACT_ATOMS: atom_id res chain seq x y z
N ASN A 1 -1.86 6.48 20.82
CA ASN A 1 -0.56 7.18 20.76
C ASN A 1 0.48 6.40 21.55
N ASN A 2 1.14 5.44 20.93
CA ASN A 2 2.27 4.72 21.50
C ASN A 2 3.56 5.21 20.84
N LYS A 3 4.70 4.88 21.44
CA LYS A 3 6.03 5.24 20.89
C LYS A 3 6.74 4.00 20.36
N LEU A 4 5.98 3.05 19.77
CA LEU A 4 6.54 1.80 19.27
C LEU A 4 7.39 2.06 18.04
N THR A 5 8.60 1.53 18.04
CA THR A 5 9.51 1.56 16.88
C THR A 5 9.50 0.24 16.10
N LYS A 6 9.02 -0.84 16.72
CA LYS A 6 8.86 -2.18 16.14
C LYS A 6 7.61 -2.86 16.65
N LEU A 7 7.04 -3.74 15.87
CA LEU A 7 5.98 -4.65 16.27
C LEU A 7 6.58 -6.04 16.54
N PRO A 8 5.96 -6.84 17.45
CA PRO A 8 6.33 -8.24 17.65
C PRO A 8 5.94 -9.07 16.42
N GLU A 9 6.30 -10.35 16.42
CA GLU A 9 5.81 -11.32 15.46
C GLU A 9 4.27 -11.35 15.49
N LEU A 10 3.65 -11.33 14.29
CA LEU A 10 2.20 -11.28 14.18
C LEU A 10 1.61 -12.68 14.01
N PRO A 11 0.45 -12.98 14.63
CA PRO A 11 -0.25 -14.25 14.42
C PRO A 11 -0.63 -14.46 12.96
N HIS A 12 -0.46 -15.68 12.44
CA HIS A 12 -0.74 -16.02 11.03
C HIS A 12 -2.18 -15.76 10.60
N PHE A 13 -3.13 -15.90 11.52
CA PHE A 13 -4.57 -15.72 11.27
C PHE A 13 -5.07 -14.31 11.61
N LEU A 14 -4.17 -13.35 11.83
CA LEU A 14 -4.56 -11.98 12.12
C LEU A 14 -5.34 -11.40 10.94
N LYS A 15 -6.58 -10.97 11.18
CA LYS A 15 -7.45 -10.37 10.17
C LYS A 15 -7.34 -8.85 10.13
N ARG A 16 -7.03 -8.22 11.26
CA ARG A 16 -6.98 -6.76 11.39
C ARG A 16 -5.73 -6.36 12.15
N LEU A 17 -4.94 -5.47 11.57
CA LEU A 17 -3.77 -4.87 12.20
C LEU A 17 -3.97 -3.36 12.28
N TYR A 18 -4.06 -2.83 13.48
CA TYR A 18 -4.15 -1.40 13.78
C TYR A 18 -2.92 -0.98 14.55
N CYS A 19 -1.94 -0.37 13.88
CA CYS A 19 -0.67 0.05 14.46
C CYS A 19 -0.35 1.53 14.20
N TRP A 20 -1.38 2.32 14.01
CA TRP A 20 -1.31 3.75 13.74
C TRP A 20 -0.77 4.59 14.92
N ASN A 21 -0.31 5.81 14.64
CA ASN A 21 0.24 6.75 15.63
C ASN A 21 1.38 6.15 16.47
N ASN A 22 2.42 5.64 15.78
CA ASN A 22 3.64 5.11 16.36
C ASN A 22 4.88 5.68 15.63
N TYR A 23 6.05 5.13 15.89
CA TYR A 23 7.31 5.48 15.23
C TYR A 23 7.88 4.29 14.44
N LEU A 24 6.99 3.48 13.86
CA LEU A 24 7.40 2.31 13.09
C LEU A 24 8.13 2.74 11.82
N THR A 25 9.30 2.18 11.57
CA THR A 25 10.07 2.35 10.33
C THR A 25 9.84 1.21 9.35
N GLU A 26 9.36 0.07 9.84
CA GLU A 26 9.02 -1.13 9.09
C GLU A 26 7.82 -1.85 9.69
N LEU A 27 7.12 -2.62 8.88
CA LEU A 27 6.12 -3.58 9.36
C LEU A 27 6.76 -4.97 9.44
N PRO A 28 6.34 -5.80 10.42
CA PRO A 28 6.96 -7.11 10.61
C PRO A 28 6.73 -7.99 9.38
N ASN A 29 7.81 -8.64 8.97
CA ASN A 29 7.81 -9.65 7.93
C ASN A 29 7.64 -11.01 8.56
N ILE A 30 6.69 -11.82 8.09
CA ILE A 30 6.57 -13.21 8.56
C ILE A 30 7.64 -14.06 7.88
N LYS A 31 8.62 -14.50 8.65
CA LYS A 31 9.83 -15.24 8.20
C LYS A 31 9.60 -16.66 7.68
N TYR A 32 8.36 -17.12 7.48
CA TYR A 32 8.11 -18.53 7.14
C TYR A 32 7.99 -18.85 5.66
N SER A 33 8.33 -17.92 4.80
CA SER A 33 8.43 -18.16 3.37
C SER A 33 9.48 -17.22 2.80
N SER A 34 10.23 -17.63 1.82
CA SER A 34 11.21 -16.84 1.07
C SER A 34 10.63 -15.53 0.45
N ASN A 35 9.36 -15.25 0.69
CA ASN A 35 8.66 -14.05 0.27
C ASN A 35 8.02 -13.39 1.50
N TYR A 36 8.57 -12.29 1.95
CA TYR A 36 8.09 -11.44 3.05
C TYR A 36 6.64 -11.03 2.85
N LYS A 37 5.73 -11.55 3.67
CA LYS A 37 4.29 -11.25 3.57
C LYS A 37 3.71 -10.95 4.94
N LEU A 38 2.77 -10.02 4.97
CA LEU A 38 1.85 -9.84 6.11
C LEU A 38 1.05 -11.13 6.35
N PRO A 39 0.42 -11.30 7.54
CA PRO A 39 -0.45 -12.44 7.81
C PRO A 39 -1.39 -12.72 6.64
N HIS A 40 -1.42 -13.93 6.13
CA HIS A 40 -2.18 -14.28 4.91
C HIS A 40 -3.70 -14.04 5.04
N ALA A 41 -4.21 -14.00 6.27
CA ALA A 41 -5.61 -13.72 6.58
C ALA A 41 -5.94 -12.22 6.71
N LEU A 42 -4.93 -11.32 6.58
CA LEU A 42 -5.13 -9.90 6.85
C LEU A 42 -6.09 -9.26 5.83
N GLU A 43 -7.18 -8.71 6.35
CA GLU A 43 -8.24 -8.04 5.60
C GLU A 43 -8.17 -6.51 5.78
N GLN A 44 -7.68 -6.04 6.93
CA GLN A 44 -7.57 -4.61 7.24
C GLN A 44 -6.18 -4.29 7.80
N LEU A 45 -5.53 -3.30 7.21
CA LEU A 45 -4.26 -2.75 7.67
C LEU A 45 -4.39 -1.24 7.85
N ASP A 46 -4.21 -0.80 9.09
CA ASP A 46 -4.14 0.61 9.43
C ASP A 46 -2.80 0.91 10.11
N CYS A 47 -1.90 1.53 9.35
CA CYS A 47 -0.54 1.89 9.77
C CYS A 47 -0.23 3.38 9.56
N HIS A 48 -1.27 4.22 9.51
CA HIS A 48 -1.10 5.66 9.32
C HIS A 48 -0.32 6.33 10.46
N ASN A 49 0.22 7.51 10.22
CA ASN A 49 1.02 8.28 11.19
C ASN A 49 2.17 7.44 11.79
N ASN A 50 3.06 6.99 10.93
CA ASN A 50 4.29 6.28 11.27
C ASN A 50 5.48 6.87 10.46
N LYS A 51 6.61 6.16 10.44
CA LYS A 51 7.82 6.54 9.69
C LYS A 51 8.16 5.50 8.62
N LEU A 52 7.15 4.82 8.08
CA LEU A 52 7.33 3.77 7.07
C LEU A 52 7.86 4.38 5.77
N THR A 53 8.91 3.79 5.19
CA THR A 53 9.44 4.17 3.87
C THR A 53 8.99 3.22 2.78
N GLU A 54 8.56 2.02 3.16
CA GLU A 54 8.00 1.01 2.27
C GLU A 54 6.95 0.16 2.99
N LEU A 55 6.13 -0.53 2.22
CA LEU A 55 5.20 -1.54 2.72
C LEU A 55 5.65 -2.92 2.22
N PRO A 56 5.45 -3.99 3.03
CA PRO A 56 5.70 -5.35 2.59
C PRO A 56 4.70 -5.79 1.52
N ILE A 57 4.92 -6.96 0.93
CA ILE A 57 3.96 -7.55 -0.01
C ILE A 57 2.60 -7.72 0.69
N LEU A 58 1.57 -7.14 0.09
CA LEU A 58 0.22 -7.18 0.64
C LEU A 58 -0.45 -8.54 0.38
N THR A 59 -1.29 -8.96 1.33
CA THR A 59 -2.05 -10.20 1.18
C THR A 59 -3.16 -10.04 0.14
N LYS A 60 -3.51 -11.13 -0.53
CA LYS A 60 -4.62 -11.14 -1.51
C LYS A 60 -6.01 -10.87 -0.87
N ARG A 61 -6.12 -11.01 0.45
CA ARG A 61 -7.36 -10.80 1.21
C ARG A 61 -7.55 -9.38 1.71
N LEU A 62 -6.54 -8.50 1.52
CA LEU A 62 -6.64 -7.14 2.02
C LEU A 62 -7.73 -6.35 1.28
N VAL A 63 -8.65 -5.82 2.05
CA VAL A 63 -9.80 -5.03 1.57
C VAL A 63 -9.65 -3.55 1.90
N ASN A 64 -9.00 -3.24 3.03
CA ASN A 64 -8.80 -1.86 3.49
C ASN A 64 -7.34 -1.61 3.86
N LEU A 65 -6.74 -0.58 3.25
CA LEU A 65 -5.38 -0.11 3.52
C LEU A 65 -5.38 1.39 3.85
N GLN A 66 -4.99 1.70 5.10
CA GLN A 66 -4.79 3.06 5.59
C GLN A 66 -3.30 3.22 5.90
N CYS A 67 -2.56 3.92 5.03
CA CYS A 67 -1.10 4.12 5.15
C CYS A 67 -0.70 5.60 4.99
N TYR A 68 -1.63 6.52 5.19
CA TYR A 68 -1.39 7.95 5.07
C TYR A 68 -0.43 8.48 6.15
N ASN A 69 0.14 9.66 5.93
CA ASN A 69 1.13 10.29 6.82
C ASN A 69 2.29 9.34 7.17
N ASN A 70 3.02 8.93 6.15
CA ASN A 70 4.25 8.14 6.23
C ASN A 70 5.32 8.72 5.29
N GLY A 71 6.42 8.01 5.09
CA GLY A 71 7.49 8.38 4.16
C GLY A 71 7.54 7.51 2.90
N LEU A 72 6.42 6.88 2.50
CA LEU A 72 6.37 5.91 1.40
C LEU A 72 6.73 6.57 0.08
N THR A 73 7.69 5.97 -0.63
CA THR A 73 8.11 6.42 -1.98
C THR A 73 7.43 5.62 -3.10
N LYS A 74 6.94 4.43 -2.79
CA LYS A 74 6.18 3.54 -3.68
C LYS A 74 5.21 2.68 -2.88
N LEU A 75 4.18 2.20 -3.53
CA LEU A 75 3.30 1.16 -3.01
C LEU A 75 3.64 -0.19 -3.68
N PRO A 76 3.53 -1.31 -2.96
CA PRO A 76 3.60 -2.63 -3.58
C PRO A 76 2.39 -2.88 -4.49
N LYS A 77 2.42 -3.99 -5.24
CA LYS A 77 1.25 -4.43 -6.01
C LYS A 77 0.02 -4.51 -5.08
N LEU A 78 -1.05 -3.83 -5.47
CA LEU A 78 -2.31 -3.84 -4.74
C LEU A 78 -3.10 -5.13 -5.04
N PRO A 79 -3.77 -5.72 -4.04
CA PRO A 79 -4.61 -6.89 -4.26
C PRO A 79 -5.89 -6.54 -5.02
N ASP A 80 -6.37 -7.47 -5.83
CA ASP A 80 -7.54 -7.25 -6.70
C ASP A 80 -8.85 -7.02 -5.92
N ASN A 81 -8.89 -7.39 -4.63
CA ASN A 81 -10.05 -7.20 -3.74
C ASN A 81 -9.97 -5.90 -2.91
N LEU A 82 -8.95 -5.07 -3.09
CA LEU A 82 -8.83 -3.84 -2.31
C LEU A 82 -9.97 -2.87 -2.65
N ASN A 83 -10.75 -2.51 -1.64
CA ASN A 83 -11.91 -1.64 -1.76
C ASN A 83 -11.63 -0.20 -1.32
N SER A 84 -10.76 -0.02 -0.31
CA SER A 84 -10.41 1.28 0.24
C SER A 84 -8.90 1.43 0.36
N LEU A 85 -8.37 2.51 -0.22
CA LEU A 85 -6.97 2.91 -0.14
C LEU A 85 -6.88 4.38 0.29
N ASN A 86 -6.22 4.63 1.41
CA ASN A 86 -5.78 5.96 1.77
C ASN A 86 -4.26 5.97 1.92
N CYS A 87 -3.59 6.65 1.00
CA CYS A 87 -2.14 6.85 0.99
C CYS A 87 -1.77 8.35 0.94
N ASP A 88 -2.64 9.23 1.46
CA ASP A 88 -2.39 10.67 1.54
C ASP A 88 -1.07 10.99 2.25
N ASN A 89 -0.49 12.14 1.94
CA ASN A 89 0.68 12.68 2.64
C ASN A 89 1.82 11.66 2.76
N ASN A 90 2.28 11.20 1.62
CA ASN A 90 3.48 10.37 1.47
C ASN A 90 4.43 11.02 0.44
N LYS A 91 5.41 10.27 -0.07
CA LYS A 91 6.38 10.72 -1.08
C LYS A 91 6.22 9.95 -2.39
N LEU A 92 5.01 9.47 -2.68
CA LEU A 92 4.73 8.67 -3.87
C LEU A 92 4.90 9.52 -5.13
N THR A 93 5.58 9.00 -6.13
CA THR A 93 5.71 9.62 -7.46
C THR A 93 4.75 9.04 -8.49
N GLU A 94 4.25 7.82 -8.23
CA GLU A 94 3.21 7.15 -9.01
C GLU A 94 2.46 6.15 -8.14
N LEU A 95 1.29 5.73 -8.59
CA LEU A 95 0.56 4.61 -7.99
C LEU A 95 0.72 3.36 -8.88
N PRO A 96 0.73 2.15 -8.28
CA PRO A 96 0.66 0.92 -9.06
C PRO A 96 -0.70 0.78 -9.75
N LYS A 97 -0.88 -0.28 -10.53
CA LYS A 97 -2.20 -0.61 -11.11
C LYS A 97 -3.25 -0.65 -9.99
N LEU A 98 -4.30 0.13 -10.16
CA LEU A 98 -5.41 0.23 -9.22
C LEU A 98 -6.45 -0.85 -9.54
N PRO A 99 -6.95 -1.60 -8.53
CA PRO A 99 -7.94 -2.65 -8.75
C PRO A 99 -9.32 -2.07 -9.10
N GLU A 100 -10.11 -2.82 -9.85
CA GLU A 100 -11.46 -2.41 -10.26
C GLU A 100 -12.45 -2.40 -9.07
N SER A 101 -12.14 -3.15 -8.01
CA SER A 101 -12.90 -3.18 -6.76
C SER A 101 -12.76 -1.90 -5.93
N LEU A 102 -11.84 -0.98 -6.29
CA LEU A 102 -11.53 0.19 -5.49
C LEU A 102 -12.69 1.20 -5.53
N VAL A 103 -13.31 1.42 -4.39
CA VAL A 103 -14.42 2.37 -4.21
C VAL A 103 -13.93 3.69 -3.62
N ASN A 104 -13.04 3.61 -2.63
CA ASN A 104 -12.50 4.78 -1.94
C ASN A 104 -11.00 4.91 -2.22
N LEU A 105 -10.60 6.04 -2.80
CA LEU A 105 -9.22 6.38 -3.08
C LEU A 105 -8.90 7.78 -2.57
N ASN A 106 -7.94 7.86 -1.64
CA ASN A 106 -7.31 9.11 -1.22
C ASN A 106 -5.80 8.98 -1.45
N CYS A 107 -5.22 9.92 -2.20
CA CYS A 107 -3.80 9.93 -2.53
C CYS A 107 -3.22 11.36 -2.64
N TYR A 108 -3.84 12.33 -1.96
CA TYR A 108 -3.40 13.72 -1.93
C TYR A 108 -2.07 13.88 -1.16
N GLY A 109 -1.41 15.02 -1.33
CA GLY A 109 -0.18 15.31 -0.60
C GLY A 109 0.98 14.36 -0.94
N ASN A 110 1.06 13.92 -2.20
CA ASN A 110 2.15 13.11 -2.76
C ASN A 110 2.89 13.86 -3.87
N ASN A 111 3.97 13.29 -4.40
CA ASN A 111 4.82 13.91 -5.44
C ASN A 111 4.43 13.41 -6.85
N MET A 112 3.16 13.12 -7.08
CA MET A 112 2.69 12.59 -8.35
C MET A 112 2.64 13.67 -9.43
N SER A 113 2.98 13.32 -10.66
CA SER A 113 2.98 14.23 -11.81
C SER A 113 1.57 14.58 -12.31
N TYR A 114 0.55 13.86 -11.87
CA TYR A 114 -0.86 14.11 -12.21
C TYR A 114 -1.79 13.63 -11.09
N THR A 115 -2.97 14.22 -11.03
CA THR A 115 -3.97 13.87 -10.01
C THR A 115 -4.70 12.59 -10.40
N ILE A 116 -4.74 11.64 -9.48
CA ILE A 116 -5.49 10.38 -9.63
C ILE A 116 -6.73 10.47 -8.73
N THR A 117 -7.87 10.25 -9.35
CA THR A 117 -9.18 10.23 -8.69
C THR A 117 -9.91 8.94 -9.07
N LYS A 118 -11.00 8.64 -8.41
CA LYS A 118 -11.84 7.49 -8.75
C LYS A 118 -12.28 7.50 -10.22
N ASP A 119 -12.56 8.67 -10.77
CA ASP A 119 -13.12 8.81 -12.12
C ASP A 119 -12.09 8.51 -13.21
N ASN A 120 -10.78 8.68 -12.93
CA ASN A 120 -9.72 8.46 -13.92
C ASN A 120 -8.88 7.19 -13.67
N ILE A 121 -9.30 6.28 -12.79
CA ILE A 121 -8.59 5.01 -12.52
C ILE A 121 -8.34 4.20 -13.79
N LYS A 122 -9.32 4.11 -14.68
CA LYS A 122 -9.18 3.37 -15.95
C LYS A 122 -8.10 3.97 -16.84
N GLU A 123 -8.04 5.29 -16.93
CA GLU A 123 -7.02 5.99 -17.71
C GLU A 123 -5.63 5.83 -17.08
N HIS A 124 -5.52 5.96 -15.76
CA HIS A 124 -4.29 5.67 -15.03
C HIS A 124 -3.76 4.25 -15.34
N ASN A 125 -4.61 3.23 -15.23
CA ASN A 125 -4.22 1.85 -15.51
C ASN A 125 -3.80 1.64 -16.98
N LYS A 126 -4.45 2.33 -17.91
CA LYS A 126 -4.09 2.31 -19.33
C LYS A 126 -2.73 2.96 -19.60
N LEU A 127 -2.43 4.07 -18.94
CA LEU A 127 -1.12 4.73 -19.02
C LEU A 127 0.00 3.82 -18.49
N LEU A 128 -0.21 3.14 -17.36
CA LEU A 128 0.76 2.18 -16.82
C LEU A 128 1.04 1.04 -17.79
N LYS A 129 -0.01 0.47 -18.40
CA LYS A 129 0.13 -0.60 -19.40
C LYS A 129 0.92 -0.12 -20.63
N ARG A 130 0.69 1.12 -21.09
CA ARG A 130 1.46 1.72 -22.20
C ARG A 130 2.94 1.88 -21.83
N LYS A 131 3.25 2.39 -20.63
CA LYS A 131 4.63 2.53 -20.15
C LYS A 131 5.34 1.16 -20.10
N GLU A 132 4.67 0.12 -19.59
CA GLU A 132 5.22 -1.23 -19.54
C GLU A 132 5.53 -1.79 -20.94
N ILE A 133 4.63 -1.59 -21.92
CA ILE A 133 4.85 -2.02 -23.30
C ILE A 133 6.06 -1.28 -23.90
N LEU A 134 6.13 0.04 -23.75
CA LEU A 134 7.23 0.84 -24.29
C LEU A 134 8.58 0.44 -23.68
N SER A 135 8.63 0.16 -22.38
CA SER A 135 9.87 -0.30 -21.72
C SER A 135 10.37 -1.65 -22.25
N LYS A 136 9.47 -2.52 -22.74
CA LYS A 136 9.83 -3.82 -23.34
C LYS A 136 10.27 -3.71 -24.81
N ILE A 137 9.90 -2.63 -25.50
CA ILE A 137 10.24 -2.40 -26.91
C ILE A 137 11.56 -1.62 -27.02
N CYS A 138 11.81 -0.69 -26.11
CA CYS A 138 12.94 0.22 -26.14
C CYS A 138 14.11 -0.19 -25.21
N GLY A 139 13.98 -1.24 -24.44
CA GLY A 139 15.04 -1.81 -23.59
C GLY A 139 15.58 -3.09 -24.15
#